data_8f251b023786120ac2cfa35a7fc48b2c
#
_entry.id   8f251b023786120ac2cfa35a7fc48b2c
#
_cell.length_a   1.000
_cell.length_b   1.000
_cell.length_c   1.000
_cell.angle_alpha   90.00
_cell.angle_beta   90.00
_cell.angle_gamma   90.00
#
_symmetry.space_group_name_H-M   'P 1'
#
loop_
_entity.id
_entity.type
_entity.pdbx_description
1 polymer ?
#
loop_
_entity_poly.entity_id
_entity_poly.type
_entity_poly.pdbx_seq_one_letter_code
_entity_poly.pdbx_strand_id
1 'polypeptide(L)'
;MRRLAYIAALALALPASALSETGAADHAHHGTVAQEEAARYPAPFQRFMSEMDRDMQKMMADMHRPGFTGNADVDFLAMMIPHHQGAVDMARLVLIHGKDPLTRRLAEEIIASQTAEIAAMGARLEILRRTGGTELGGFPALHGTRGERN
;
A
#
# COMPACT_ATOMS: atom_id res chain seq x y z
N MET A 1 -73.53 21.47 -19.96
CA MET A 1 -72.52 21.32 -21.01
C MET A 1 -71.16 21.34 -20.35
N ARG A 2 -70.58 20.13 -20.11
CA ARG A 2 -69.28 19.96 -19.45
C ARG A 2 -68.30 19.51 -20.53
N ARG A 3 -67.26 20.33 -20.79
CA ARG A 3 -66.19 19.99 -21.71
C ARG A 3 -65.08 19.21 -20.92
N LEU A 4 -64.87 17.97 -21.29
CA LEU A 4 -63.74 17.17 -20.84
C LEU A 4 -62.51 17.59 -21.65
N ALA A 5 -61.46 18.03 -20.96
CA ALA A 5 -60.13 18.27 -21.52
C ALA A 5 -59.30 16.99 -21.33
N TYR A 6 -58.82 16.38 -22.43
CA TYR A 6 -57.87 15.29 -22.44
C TYR A 6 -56.46 15.86 -22.26
N ILE A 7 -55.78 15.47 -21.20
CA ILE A 7 -54.35 15.73 -21.02
C ILE A 7 -53.61 14.53 -21.61
N ALA A 8 -52.91 14.76 -22.72
CA ALA A 8 -51.98 13.78 -23.29
C ALA A 8 -50.70 13.81 -22.51
N ALA A 9 -50.38 12.71 -21.82
CA ALA A 9 -49.10 12.50 -21.17
C ALA A 9 -48.04 12.07 -22.20
N LEU A 10 -47.08 12.96 -22.47
CA LEU A 10 -45.93 12.69 -23.32
C LEU A 10 -44.85 11.96 -22.46
N ALA A 11 -44.71 10.65 -22.65
CA ALA A 11 -43.67 9.86 -22.05
C ALA A 11 -42.34 10.13 -22.77
N LEU A 12 -41.43 10.87 -22.12
CA LEU A 12 -40.07 11.06 -22.58
C LEU A 12 -39.26 9.80 -22.25
N ALA A 13 -38.97 8.97 -23.24
CA ALA A 13 -38.06 7.86 -23.13
C ALA A 13 -36.61 8.40 -23.13
N LEU A 14 -35.92 8.36 -21.98
CA LEU A 14 -34.51 8.63 -21.91
C LEU A 14 -33.73 7.39 -22.41
N PRO A 15 -32.72 7.54 -23.28
CA PRO A 15 -31.89 6.42 -23.65
C PRO A 15 -31.03 5.97 -22.42
N ALA A 16 -31.07 4.69 -22.10
CA ALA A 16 -30.18 4.09 -21.16
C ALA A 16 -28.74 4.19 -21.71
N SER A 17 -27.95 5.12 -21.16
CA SER A 17 -26.54 5.23 -21.45
C SER A 17 -25.87 3.96 -20.89
N ALA A 18 -25.37 3.11 -21.78
CA ALA A 18 -24.52 1.98 -21.43
C ALA A 18 -23.30 2.51 -20.65
N LEU A 19 -23.20 2.15 -19.37
CA LEU A 19 -21.97 2.29 -18.61
C LEU A 19 -20.96 1.32 -19.23
N SER A 20 -20.08 1.86 -20.08
CA SER A 20 -18.94 1.12 -20.59
C SER A 20 -18.04 0.76 -19.41
N GLU A 21 -17.87 -0.54 -19.17
CA GLU A 21 -16.83 -1.10 -18.31
C GLU A 21 -15.46 -0.78 -18.93
N THR A 22 -14.88 0.37 -18.55
CA THR A 22 -13.54 0.78 -19.00
C THR A 22 -12.41 0.35 -18.06
N GLY A 23 -12.72 -0.41 -17.00
CA GLY A 23 -11.72 -0.78 -15.99
C GLY A 23 -10.69 -1.83 -16.42
N ALA A 24 -11.01 -2.72 -17.37
CA ALA A 24 -10.11 -3.82 -17.77
C ALA A 24 -9.12 -3.43 -18.88
N ALA A 25 -9.43 -2.44 -19.70
CA ALA A 25 -8.58 -2.02 -20.81
C ALA A 25 -7.41 -1.12 -20.36
N ASP A 26 -7.58 -0.37 -19.27
CA ASP A 26 -6.56 0.58 -18.80
C ASP A 26 -5.35 -0.15 -18.17
N HIS A 27 -5.56 -1.27 -17.47
CA HIS A 27 -4.46 -2.08 -16.91
C HIS A 27 -3.62 -2.79 -17.97
N ALA A 28 -4.19 -3.14 -19.11
CA ALA A 28 -3.47 -3.78 -20.21
C ALA A 28 -2.56 -2.79 -20.95
N HIS A 29 -2.97 -1.53 -21.12
CA HIS A 29 -2.16 -0.50 -21.76
C HIS A 29 -0.96 -0.06 -20.92
N HIS A 30 -1.09 0.02 -19.58
CA HIS A 30 0.04 0.34 -18.72
C HIS A 30 1.12 -0.74 -18.73
N GLY A 31 0.74 -2.03 -18.85
CA GLY A 31 1.68 -3.14 -18.93
C GLY A 31 2.54 -3.13 -20.19
N THR A 32 1.96 -2.82 -21.33
CA THR A 32 2.68 -2.79 -22.65
C THR A 32 3.65 -1.63 -22.73
N VAL A 33 3.28 -0.44 -22.29
CA VAL A 33 4.13 0.75 -22.28
C VAL A 33 5.33 0.56 -21.36
N ALA A 34 5.13 -0.01 -20.18
CA ALA A 34 6.20 -0.28 -19.23
C ALA A 34 7.19 -1.34 -19.76
N GLN A 35 6.72 -2.34 -20.50
CA GLN A 35 7.57 -3.36 -21.13
C GLN A 35 8.37 -2.79 -22.30
N GLU A 36 7.77 -1.97 -23.15
CA GLU A 36 8.46 -1.29 -24.25
C GLU A 36 9.52 -0.31 -23.73
N GLU A 37 9.23 0.42 -22.66
CA GLU A 37 10.20 1.29 -22.02
C GLU A 37 11.35 0.50 -21.39
N ALA A 38 11.06 -0.59 -20.70
CA ALA A 38 12.08 -1.45 -20.10
C ALA A 38 13.03 -2.04 -21.13
N ALA A 39 12.55 -2.37 -22.34
CA ALA A 39 13.36 -2.92 -23.41
C ALA A 39 14.47 -1.96 -23.93
N ARG A 40 14.39 -0.67 -23.62
CA ARG A 40 15.42 0.34 -23.97
C ARG A 40 16.66 0.26 -23.09
N TYR A 41 16.60 -0.45 -21.95
CA TYR A 41 17.69 -0.54 -20.99
C TYR A 41 18.47 -1.86 -21.14
N PRO A 42 19.73 -1.92 -20.68
CA PRO A 42 20.50 -3.17 -20.64
C PRO A 42 19.82 -4.26 -19.79
N ALA A 43 19.98 -5.52 -20.18
CA ALA A 43 19.34 -6.66 -19.51
C ALA A 43 19.51 -6.72 -17.98
N PRO A 44 20.66 -6.34 -17.37
CA PRO A 44 20.79 -6.28 -15.91
C PRO A 44 19.86 -5.25 -15.28
N PHE A 45 19.65 -4.10 -15.94
CA PHE A 45 18.75 -3.06 -15.44
C PHE A 45 17.28 -3.44 -15.65
N GLN A 46 16.95 -4.13 -16.73
CA GLN A 46 15.59 -4.68 -16.93
C GLN A 46 15.21 -5.64 -15.81
N ARG A 47 16.14 -6.48 -15.33
CA ARG A 47 15.93 -7.35 -14.16
C ARG A 47 15.68 -6.55 -12.91
N PHE A 48 16.50 -5.56 -12.62
CA PHE A 48 16.27 -4.65 -11.46
C PHE A 48 14.87 -4.02 -11.50
N MET A 49 14.44 -3.50 -12.66
CA MET A 49 13.11 -2.89 -12.82
C MET A 49 12.00 -3.91 -12.54
N SER A 50 12.09 -5.12 -13.10
CA SER A 50 11.06 -6.15 -12.93
C SER A 50 11.00 -6.69 -11.48
N GLU A 51 12.13 -6.82 -10.82
CA GLU A 51 12.21 -7.23 -9.42
C GLU A 51 11.65 -6.14 -8.50
N MET A 52 11.99 -4.87 -8.76
CA MET A 52 11.46 -3.71 -8.02
C MET A 52 9.94 -3.61 -8.15
N ASP A 53 9.40 -3.74 -9.35
CA ASP A 53 7.96 -3.68 -9.61
C ASP A 53 7.22 -4.83 -8.91
N ARG A 54 7.73 -6.06 -9.01
CA ARG A 54 7.19 -7.22 -8.30
C ARG A 54 7.13 -7.00 -6.78
N ASP A 55 8.22 -6.48 -6.19
CA ASP A 55 8.31 -6.29 -4.74
C ASP A 55 7.40 -5.14 -4.27
N MET A 56 7.23 -4.08 -5.09
CA MET A 56 6.23 -3.04 -4.85
C MET A 56 4.80 -3.57 -4.92
N GLN A 57 4.47 -4.37 -5.94
CA GLN A 57 3.14 -4.98 -6.07
C GLN A 57 2.84 -5.90 -4.89
N LYS A 58 3.81 -6.71 -4.47
CA LYS A 58 3.69 -7.55 -3.28
C LYS A 58 3.44 -6.72 -2.02
N MET A 59 4.21 -5.67 -1.80
CA MET A 59 4.06 -4.75 -0.68
C MET A 59 2.64 -4.18 -0.63
N MET A 60 2.14 -3.66 -1.75
CA MET A 60 0.79 -3.09 -1.84
C MET A 60 -0.30 -4.13 -1.54
N ALA A 61 -0.17 -5.34 -2.09
CA ALA A 61 -1.10 -6.43 -1.82
C ALA A 61 -1.09 -6.82 -0.34
N ASP A 62 0.10 -6.91 0.27
CA ASP A 62 0.27 -7.28 1.67
C ASP A 62 -0.26 -6.22 2.63
N MET A 63 -0.13 -4.92 2.29
CA MET A 63 -0.71 -3.81 3.07
C MET A 63 -2.24 -3.84 3.10
N HIS A 64 -2.89 -4.27 2.03
CA HIS A 64 -4.35 -4.32 1.94
C HIS A 64 -4.96 -5.62 2.47
N ARG A 65 -4.16 -6.69 2.58
CA ARG A 65 -4.64 -8.02 2.99
C ARG A 65 -5.30 -8.08 4.37
N PRO A 66 -4.83 -7.36 5.42
CA PRO A 66 -5.44 -7.44 6.74
C PRO A 66 -6.85 -6.87 6.82
N GLY A 67 -7.24 -5.97 5.90
CA GLY A 67 -8.47 -5.19 6.01
C GLY A 67 -8.44 -4.22 7.21
N PHE A 68 -9.60 -3.71 7.58
CA PHE A 68 -9.75 -2.79 8.72
C PHE A 68 -10.54 -3.45 9.85
N THR A 69 -10.03 -3.31 11.08
CA THR A 69 -10.69 -3.77 12.31
C THR A 69 -11.54 -2.68 12.97
N GLY A 70 -11.31 -1.41 12.60
CA GLY A 70 -11.89 -0.24 13.25
C GLY A 70 -11.07 0.28 14.43
N ASN A 71 -9.94 -0.37 14.76
CA ASN A 71 -8.99 0.11 15.75
C ASN A 71 -7.77 0.69 15.02
N ALA A 72 -7.60 2.01 15.11
CA ALA A 72 -6.55 2.74 14.37
C ALA A 72 -5.14 2.24 14.70
N ASP A 73 -4.84 1.85 15.93
CA ASP A 73 -3.52 1.37 16.33
C ASP A 73 -3.23 -0.01 15.73
N VAL A 74 -4.22 -0.91 15.76
CA VAL A 74 -4.12 -2.25 15.17
C VAL A 74 -3.99 -2.15 13.65
N ASP A 75 -4.83 -1.34 13.02
CA ASP A 75 -4.89 -1.20 11.57
C ASP A 75 -3.62 -0.53 11.03
N PHE A 76 -3.11 0.50 11.74
CA PHE A 76 -1.83 1.13 11.42
C PHE A 76 -0.67 0.13 11.46
N LEU A 77 -0.52 -0.62 12.54
CA LEU A 77 0.58 -1.59 12.68
C LEU A 77 0.47 -2.73 11.67
N ALA A 78 -0.75 -3.23 11.42
CA ALA A 78 -0.99 -4.29 10.44
C ALA A 78 -0.62 -3.88 9.01
N MET A 79 -0.79 -2.60 8.67
CA MET A 79 -0.41 -2.03 7.38
C MET A 79 1.08 -1.67 7.32
N MET A 80 1.66 -1.10 8.40
CA MET A 80 3.04 -0.63 8.41
C MET A 80 4.07 -1.74 8.41
N ILE A 81 3.77 -2.90 8.99
CA ILE A 81 4.68 -4.06 8.94
C ILE A 81 4.99 -4.48 7.50
N PRO A 82 4.01 -4.78 6.63
CA PRO A 82 4.29 -5.10 5.23
C PRO A 82 4.88 -3.92 4.43
N HIS A 83 4.55 -2.67 4.77
CA HIS A 83 5.18 -1.50 4.17
C HIS A 83 6.70 -1.48 4.44
N HIS A 84 7.11 -1.69 5.69
CA HIS A 84 8.53 -1.76 6.06
C HIS A 84 9.21 -2.97 5.42
N GLN A 85 8.53 -4.11 5.35
CA GLN A 85 9.07 -5.29 4.67
C GLN A 85 9.34 -5.00 3.19
N GLY A 86 8.43 -4.31 2.50
CA GLY A 86 8.65 -3.90 1.11
C GLY A 86 9.87 -2.99 0.93
N ALA A 87 10.07 -2.04 1.85
CA ALA A 87 11.25 -1.17 1.81
C ALA A 87 12.55 -1.96 2.04
N VAL A 88 12.55 -2.96 2.95
CA VAL A 88 13.69 -3.88 3.14
C VAL A 88 13.98 -4.68 1.88
N ASP A 89 12.95 -5.22 1.21
CA ASP A 89 13.10 -6.00 -0.01
C ASP A 89 13.65 -5.14 -1.15
N MET A 90 13.13 -3.92 -1.36
CA MET A 90 13.66 -2.95 -2.34
C MET A 90 15.11 -2.52 -2.02
N ALA A 91 15.46 -2.31 -0.74
CA ALA A 91 16.84 -1.99 -0.34
C ALA A 91 17.82 -3.14 -0.66
N ARG A 92 17.39 -4.40 -0.53
CA ARG A 92 18.19 -5.57 -0.96
C ARG A 92 18.48 -5.56 -2.45
N LEU A 93 17.52 -5.13 -3.29
CA LEU A 93 17.76 -5.01 -4.73
C LEU A 93 18.83 -3.95 -5.03
N VAL A 94 18.87 -2.86 -4.27
CA VAL A 94 19.97 -1.87 -4.38
C VAL A 94 21.32 -2.49 -4.02
N LEU A 95 21.40 -3.39 -3.04
CA LEU A 95 22.64 -4.09 -2.71
C LEU A 95 23.08 -5.09 -3.80
N ILE A 96 22.14 -5.61 -4.58
CA ILE A 96 22.43 -6.53 -5.68
C ILE A 96 22.85 -5.76 -6.95
N HIS A 97 22.13 -4.72 -7.32
CA HIS A 97 22.23 -4.05 -8.61
C HIS A 97 22.93 -2.70 -8.57
N GLY A 98 22.86 -1.99 -7.43
CA GLY A 98 23.41 -0.66 -7.24
C GLY A 98 24.94 -0.66 -7.11
N LYS A 99 25.59 0.39 -7.63
CA LYS A 99 27.05 0.52 -7.64
C LYS A 99 27.55 1.70 -6.79
N ASP A 100 26.70 2.68 -6.53
CA ASP A 100 27.08 3.84 -5.72
C ASP A 100 27.26 3.44 -4.25
N PRO A 101 28.46 3.69 -3.66
CA PRO A 101 28.76 3.23 -2.30
C PRO A 101 27.89 3.92 -1.23
N LEU A 102 27.50 5.18 -1.42
CA LEU A 102 26.64 5.88 -0.47
C LEU A 102 25.20 5.36 -0.53
N THR A 103 24.67 5.12 -1.73
CA THR A 103 23.35 4.52 -1.91
C THR A 103 23.29 3.11 -1.32
N ARG A 104 24.34 2.30 -1.51
CA ARG A 104 24.45 0.96 -0.91
C ARG A 104 24.47 1.03 0.62
N ARG A 105 25.23 1.96 1.19
CA ARG A 105 25.25 2.18 2.63
C ARG A 105 23.89 2.58 3.19
N LEU A 106 23.18 3.49 2.53
CA LEU A 106 21.81 3.85 2.90
C LEU A 106 20.86 2.64 2.84
N ALA A 107 21.02 1.76 1.85
CA ALA A 107 20.24 0.53 1.77
C ALA A 107 20.52 -0.41 2.95
N GLU A 108 21.77 -0.56 3.38
CA GLU A 108 22.15 -1.33 4.58
C GLU A 108 21.52 -0.74 5.86
N GLU A 109 21.55 0.58 6.01
CA GLU A 109 20.94 1.28 7.14
C GLU A 109 19.41 1.11 7.16
N ILE A 110 18.74 1.20 6.00
CA ILE A 110 17.31 0.91 5.86
C ILE A 110 17.00 -0.52 6.28
N ILE A 111 17.74 -1.51 5.80
CA ILE A 111 17.53 -2.91 6.17
C ILE A 111 17.65 -3.09 7.69
N ALA A 112 18.67 -2.53 8.29
CA ALA A 112 18.92 -2.68 9.73
C ALA A 112 17.81 -2.01 10.56
N SER A 113 17.50 -0.75 10.30
CA SER A 113 16.50 0.00 11.07
C SER A 113 15.09 -0.58 10.90
N GLN A 114 14.68 -0.83 9.67
CA GLN A 114 13.32 -1.30 9.41
C GLN A 114 13.09 -2.75 9.86
N THR A 115 14.12 -3.60 9.85
CA THR A 115 14.01 -4.94 10.44
C THR A 115 13.75 -4.88 11.96
N ALA A 116 14.39 -3.96 12.66
CA ALA A 116 14.14 -3.74 14.09
C ALA A 116 12.74 -3.17 14.36
N GLU A 117 12.29 -2.24 13.52
CA GLU A 117 10.95 -1.64 13.60
C GLU A 117 9.84 -2.67 13.30
N ILE A 118 10.02 -3.55 12.31
CA ILE A 118 9.11 -4.67 12.03
C ILE A 118 8.94 -5.56 13.27
N ALA A 119 10.04 -5.91 13.92
CA ALA A 119 10.00 -6.74 15.13
C ALA A 119 9.24 -6.03 16.28
N ALA A 120 9.51 -4.74 16.50
CA ALA A 120 8.84 -3.94 17.52
C ALA A 120 7.34 -3.77 17.23
N MET A 121 6.97 -3.44 16.00
CA MET A 121 5.57 -3.32 15.55
C MET A 121 4.84 -4.66 15.67
N GLY A 122 5.47 -5.76 15.29
CA GLY A 122 4.89 -7.11 15.41
C GLY A 122 4.57 -7.47 16.85
N ALA A 123 5.52 -7.25 17.76
CA ALA A 123 5.32 -7.50 19.19
C ALA A 123 4.17 -6.63 19.75
N ARG A 124 4.10 -5.35 19.37
CA ARG A 124 3.01 -4.46 19.81
C ARG A 124 1.67 -4.84 19.25
N LEU A 125 1.61 -5.18 17.97
CA LEU A 125 0.39 -5.63 17.30
C LEU A 125 -0.19 -6.89 17.98
N GLU A 126 0.66 -7.84 18.37
CA GLU A 126 0.25 -9.04 19.09
C GLU A 126 -0.39 -8.71 20.45
N ILE A 127 0.21 -7.78 21.22
CA ILE A 127 -0.34 -7.31 22.48
C ILE A 127 -1.72 -6.69 22.28
N LEU A 128 -1.84 -5.73 21.32
CA LEU A 128 -3.11 -5.04 21.07
C LEU A 128 -4.23 -5.99 20.65
N ARG A 129 -3.92 -7.00 19.84
CA ARG A 129 -4.89 -8.03 19.42
C ARG A 129 -5.39 -8.88 20.61
N ARG A 130 -4.49 -9.23 21.54
CA ARG A 130 -4.87 -10.01 22.74
C ARG A 130 -5.70 -9.22 23.74
N THR A 131 -5.44 -7.92 23.87
CA THR A 131 -6.07 -7.06 24.89
C THR A 131 -7.25 -6.26 24.37
N GLY A 132 -7.66 -6.46 23.13
CA GLY A 132 -8.72 -5.68 22.49
C GLY A 132 -8.38 -4.19 22.33
N GLY A 133 -7.10 -3.83 22.35
CA GLY A 133 -6.64 -2.46 22.21
C GLY A 133 -6.68 -1.61 23.50
N THR A 134 -7.00 -2.21 24.63
CA THR A 134 -7.17 -1.49 25.92
C THR A 134 -5.90 -1.35 26.75
N GLU A 135 -4.79 -2.01 26.37
CA GLU A 135 -3.53 -1.86 27.10
C GLU A 135 -2.81 -0.56 26.74
N LEU A 136 -2.84 0.39 27.67
CA LEU A 136 -2.14 1.67 27.60
C LEU A 136 -0.71 1.62 28.20
N GLY A 137 -0.07 0.48 28.27
CA GLY A 137 1.24 0.41 28.89
C GLY A 137 2.13 -0.70 28.32
N GLY A 138 3.40 -0.39 28.06
CA GLY A 138 4.40 -1.42 27.85
C GLY A 138 5.44 -1.25 26.76
N PHE A 139 5.73 -0.03 26.31
CA PHE A 139 6.99 0.26 25.64
C PHE A 139 7.86 1.13 26.57
N PRO A 140 8.74 0.50 27.39
CA PRO A 140 9.64 1.25 28.25
C PRO A 140 10.54 2.22 27.47
N ALA A 141 10.87 1.89 26.22
CA ALA A 141 11.66 2.73 25.35
C ALA A 141 10.95 4.03 24.92
N LEU A 142 9.62 4.09 24.96
CA LEU A 142 8.87 5.31 24.63
C LEU A 142 8.57 6.18 25.85
N HIS A 143 8.80 5.69 27.06
CA HIS A 143 8.62 6.45 28.30
C HIS A 143 9.84 7.27 28.71
N GLY A 144 10.94 7.20 27.96
CA GLY A 144 12.25 7.68 28.41
C GLY A 144 12.46 9.19 28.50
N THR A 145 11.49 10.06 28.13
CA THR A 145 11.76 11.51 28.13
C THR A 145 10.54 12.42 28.30
N ARG A 146 9.34 11.91 28.52
CA ARG A 146 8.21 12.77 28.90
C ARG A 146 8.09 12.74 30.43
N GLY A 147 8.65 13.77 31.08
CA GLY A 147 8.42 14.04 32.48
C GLY A 147 6.91 14.07 32.78
N GLU A 148 6.56 13.62 34.01
CA GLU A 148 5.19 13.64 34.52
C GLU A 148 4.61 15.06 34.37
N ARG A 149 3.45 15.16 33.77
CA ARG A 149 2.68 16.40 33.78
C ARG A 149 1.93 16.44 35.12
N ASN A 150 2.40 17.32 36.01
CA ASN A 150 1.61 17.75 37.17
C ASN A 150 0.38 18.56 36.71
#